data_8a892fe8bbf74f575b90968bdd6e645f
#
_entry.id   8a892fe8bbf74f575b90968bdd6e645f
#
_cell.length_a   1.000
_cell.length_b   1.000
_cell.length_c   1.000
_cell.angle_alpha   90.00
_cell.angle_beta   90.00
_cell.angle_gamma   90.00
#
_symmetry.space_group_name_H-M   'P 1'
#
loop_
_entity.id
_entity.type
_entity.pdbx_description
1 polymer ?
#
loop_
_entity_poly.entity_id
_entity_poly.type
_entity_poly.pdbx_seq_one_letter_code
_entity_poly.pdbx_strand_id
1 'polypeptide(L)'
;LALTATDLQVLHGLFNKAAKRRYYGTPIKTEFSNEIAIRLILGCVSFVAGRLDISFQPLFVDHDMHYYRTYMKILNTPEKEESIGYIIFCRNCKDRYTQTMKQTKCRKCDHETEIAGPLWIGKLFEKEFVKKMRDVKDSLIVNKRCERIIERSELEADLPATYYTLDEIASMIKSAPLKLRDAVDRLKSQGFKASMTSLNPGGFRTDCEIDKIIQIFQD
;
A
#
# COMPACT_ATOMS: atom_id res chain seq x y z
N LEU A 1 14.97 13.10 -3.63
CA LEU A 1 14.92 12.22 -4.80
C LEU A 1 13.46 11.99 -5.21
N ALA A 2 13.20 12.04 -6.53
CA ALA A 2 11.93 11.62 -7.09
C ALA A 2 12.20 10.55 -8.16
N LEU A 3 11.44 9.46 -8.13
CA LEU A 3 11.53 8.38 -9.09
C LEU A 3 10.18 8.13 -9.75
N THR A 4 10.21 7.83 -11.04
CA THR A 4 9.02 7.44 -11.80
C THR A 4 9.29 6.11 -12.50
N ALA A 5 8.40 5.14 -12.29
CA ALA A 5 8.43 3.84 -12.95
C ALA A 5 7.21 3.69 -13.85
N THR A 6 7.45 3.30 -15.11
CA THR A 6 6.40 3.07 -16.14
C THR A 6 6.26 1.59 -16.49
N ASP A 7 6.93 0.71 -15.77
CA ASP A 7 7.04 -0.72 -16.01
C ASP A 7 5.87 -1.51 -15.39
N LEU A 8 4.65 -1.05 -15.67
CA LEU A 8 3.42 -1.51 -15.01
C LEU A 8 3.21 -3.03 -15.12
N GLN A 9 3.43 -3.60 -16.30
CA GLN A 9 3.20 -5.03 -16.52
C GLN A 9 4.11 -5.91 -15.64
N VAL A 10 5.35 -5.47 -15.45
CA VAL A 10 6.33 -6.16 -14.61
C VAL A 10 5.94 -6.00 -13.14
N LEU A 11 5.63 -4.79 -12.72
CA LEU A 11 5.27 -4.46 -11.33
C LEU A 11 3.94 -5.08 -10.88
N HIS A 12 3.03 -5.37 -11.82
CA HIS A 12 1.75 -6.07 -11.55
C HIS A 12 1.84 -7.60 -11.68
N GLY A 13 3.03 -8.17 -11.86
CA GLY A 13 3.23 -9.60 -11.85
C GLY A 13 2.88 -10.34 -13.13
N LEU A 14 2.82 -9.65 -14.28
CA LEU A 14 2.72 -10.32 -15.57
C LEU A 14 4.06 -10.98 -15.99
N PHE A 15 5.18 -10.43 -15.52
CA PHE A 15 6.53 -10.90 -15.84
C PHE A 15 7.40 -11.04 -14.58
N ASN A 16 7.12 -12.03 -13.73
CA ASN A 16 7.79 -12.21 -12.43
C ASN A 16 9.31 -12.38 -12.53
N LYS A 17 9.82 -13.05 -13.58
CA LYS A 17 11.27 -13.14 -13.81
C LYS A 17 11.91 -11.78 -14.07
N ALA A 18 11.22 -10.90 -14.79
CA ALA A 18 11.69 -9.53 -15.03
C ALA A 18 11.59 -8.69 -13.75
N ALA A 19 10.52 -8.83 -12.97
CA ALA A 19 10.35 -8.16 -11.69
C ALA A 19 11.50 -8.49 -10.73
N LYS A 20 11.79 -9.77 -10.55
CA LYS A 20 12.91 -10.23 -9.72
C LYS A 20 14.26 -9.66 -10.17
N ARG A 21 14.52 -9.59 -11.48
CA ARG A 21 15.77 -9.05 -12.02
C ARG A 21 15.88 -7.53 -11.88
N ARG A 22 14.77 -6.78 -12.10
CA ARG A 22 14.76 -5.31 -12.12
C ARG A 22 14.55 -4.69 -10.74
N TYR A 23 13.68 -5.30 -9.93
CA TYR A 23 13.24 -4.77 -8.64
C TYR A 23 13.65 -5.63 -7.44
N TYR A 24 14.42 -6.71 -7.66
CA TYR A 24 14.89 -7.67 -6.64
C TYR A 24 13.78 -8.38 -5.86
N GLY A 25 12.51 -8.16 -6.20
CA GLY A 25 11.36 -8.75 -5.55
C GLY A 25 10.35 -9.32 -6.54
N THR A 26 9.43 -10.13 -6.03
CA THR A 26 8.38 -10.76 -6.82
C THR A 26 7.02 -10.15 -6.44
N PRO A 27 6.27 -9.57 -7.37
CA PRO A 27 4.89 -9.16 -7.13
C PRO A 27 3.93 -10.35 -7.13
N ILE A 28 2.75 -10.14 -6.57
CA ILE A 28 1.58 -11.02 -6.68
C ILE A 28 0.41 -10.23 -7.26
N LYS A 29 -0.49 -10.91 -7.98
CA LYS A 29 -1.69 -10.27 -8.56
C LYS A 29 -2.78 -10.20 -7.50
N THR A 30 -3.14 -8.99 -7.11
CA THR A 30 -4.15 -8.74 -6.07
C THR A 30 -4.91 -7.45 -6.36
N GLU A 31 -5.96 -7.19 -5.62
CA GLU A 31 -6.73 -5.96 -5.63
C GLU A 31 -5.90 -4.74 -5.16
N PHE A 32 -4.83 -5.00 -4.40
CA PHE A 32 -3.88 -3.99 -3.91
C PHE A 32 -2.52 -4.00 -4.65
N SER A 33 -2.50 -4.43 -5.91
CA SER A 33 -1.28 -4.50 -6.74
C SER A 33 -0.57 -3.15 -6.91
N ASN A 34 -1.29 -2.03 -6.90
CA ASN A 34 -0.69 -0.69 -6.94
C ASN A 34 0.26 -0.46 -5.75
N GLU A 35 -0.14 -0.88 -4.56
CA GLU A 35 0.71 -0.75 -3.38
C GLU A 35 1.92 -1.68 -3.44
N ILE A 36 1.73 -2.93 -3.88
CA ILE A 36 2.84 -3.87 -4.10
C ILE A 36 3.87 -3.28 -5.07
N ALA A 37 3.42 -2.68 -6.17
CA ALA A 37 4.27 -2.04 -7.15
C ALA A 37 5.14 -0.92 -6.54
N ILE A 38 4.51 -0.01 -5.79
CA ILE A 38 5.21 1.09 -5.10
C ILE A 38 6.22 0.55 -4.09
N ARG A 39 5.83 -0.45 -3.31
CA ARG A 39 6.71 -1.07 -2.31
C ARG A 39 7.89 -1.83 -2.93
N LEU A 40 7.72 -2.43 -4.10
CA LEU A 40 8.82 -3.02 -4.87
C LEU A 40 9.80 -1.97 -5.38
N ILE A 41 9.31 -0.83 -5.87
CA ILE A 41 10.15 0.30 -6.28
C ILE A 41 10.98 0.81 -5.10
N LEU A 42 10.34 1.05 -3.95
CA LEU A 42 11.03 1.51 -2.74
C LEU A 42 12.01 0.45 -2.21
N GLY A 43 11.66 -0.83 -2.26
CA GLY A 43 12.56 -1.93 -1.91
C GLY A 43 13.81 -1.96 -2.80
N CYS A 44 13.64 -1.77 -4.11
CA CYS A 44 14.76 -1.66 -5.06
C CYS A 44 15.68 -0.48 -4.70
N VAL A 45 15.10 0.68 -4.35
CA VAL A 45 15.89 1.85 -3.88
C VAL A 45 16.66 1.52 -2.62
N SER A 46 16.03 0.84 -1.64
CA SER A 46 16.70 0.44 -0.40
C SER A 46 17.90 -0.46 -0.65
N PHE A 47 17.79 -1.44 -1.55
CA PHE A 47 18.92 -2.30 -1.91
C PHE A 47 20.07 -1.55 -2.59
N VAL A 48 19.78 -0.52 -3.38
CA VAL A 48 20.80 0.33 -4.00
C VAL A 48 21.42 1.27 -2.95
N ALA A 49 20.62 1.90 -2.12
CA ALA A 49 21.05 2.81 -1.06
C ALA A 49 21.95 2.09 -0.03
N GLY A 50 21.58 0.86 0.36
CA GLY A 50 22.35 0.05 1.31
C GLY A 50 23.78 -0.27 0.85
N ARG A 51 24.03 -0.30 -0.48
CA ARG A 51 25.41 -0.47 -1.02
C ARG A 51 26.28 0.78 -0.84
N LEU A 52 25.67 1.89 -0.51
CA LEU A 52 26.33 3.19 -0.32
C LEU A 52 26.28 3.62 1.16
N ASP A 53 25.87 2.73 2.06
CA ASP A 53 25.68 3.00 3.50
C ASP A 53 24.77 4.21 3.79
N ILE A 54 23.80 4.46 2.89
CA ILE A 54 22.79 5.50 3.04
C ILE A 54 21.40 4.87 3.10
N SER A 55 20.43 5.64 3.56
CA SER A 55 19.04 5.26 3.57
C SER A 55 18.13 6.37 3.00
N PHE A 56 16.85 6.15 3.06
CA PHE A 56 15.87 7.15 2.66
C PHE A 56 14.59 7.06 3.50
N GLN A 57 13.87 8.16 3.52
CA GLN A 57 12.53 8.26 4.09
C GLN A 57 11.55 8.56 2.96
N PRO A 58 10.56 7.67 2.67
CA PRO A 58 9.47 8.02 1.79
C PRO A 58 8.71 9.22 2.34
N LEU A 59 8.45 10.20 1.48
CA LEU A 59 7.68 11.41 1.83
C LEU A 59 6.27 11.33 1.29
N PHE A 60 6.15 10.90 0.02
CA PHE A 60 4.89 10.84 -0.70
C PHE A 60 5.01 9.87 -1.87
N VAL A 61 3.92 9.16 -2.17
CA VAL A 61 3.81 8.30 -3.33
C VAL A 61 2.53 8.60 -4.09
N ASP A 62 2.57 8.48 -5.41
CA ASP A 62 1.42 8.67 -6.29
C ASP A 62 1.48 7.67 -7.45
N HIS A 63 0.32 7.38 -8.03
CA HIS A 63 0.24 6.60 -9.24
C HIS A 63 -0.83 7.15 -10.18
N ASP A 64 -0.63 6.91 -11.46
CA ASP A 64 -1.62 7.11 -12.50
C ASP A 64 -1.68 5.86 -13.40
N MET A 65 -2.57 5.87 -14.38
CA MET A 65 -2.75 4.74 -15.31
C MET A 65 -1.46 4.26 -15.97
N HIS A 66 -0.44 5.11 -16.08
CA HIS A 66 0.78 4.85 -16.83
C HIS A 66 2.07 4.90 -16.02
N TYR A 67 2.02 5.24 -14.73
CA TYR A 67 3.23 5.34 -13.92
C TYR A 67 2.96 5.22 -12.42
N TYR A 68 4.04 4.87 -11.69
CA TYR A 68 4.19 5.04 -10.24
C TYR A 68 5.24 6.10 -9.98
N ARG A 69 4.98 6.99 -9.04
CA ARG A 69 5.93 8.04 -8.63
C ARG A 69 6.14 8.00 -7.14
N THR A 70 7.41 8.08 -6.72
CA THR A 70 7.80 8.09 -5.32
C THR A 70 8.71 9.28 -5.06
N TYR A 71 8.46 9.98 -3.96
CA TYR A 71 9.27 11.10 -3.47
C TYR A 71 9.86 10.71 -2.13
N MET A 72 11.16 10.93 -1.96
CA MET A 72 11.88 10.52 -0.77
C MET A 72 12.99 11.48 -0.39
N LYS A 73 13.26 11.56 0.90
CA LYS A 73 14.42 12.26 1.47
C LYS A 73 15.55 11.26 1.63
N ILE A 74 16.73 11.58 1.11
CA ILE A 74 17.94 10.77 1.32
C ILE A 74 18.52 11.11 2.68
N LEU A 75 18.99 10.09 3.39
CA LEU A 75 19.58 10.18 4.72
C LEU A 75 21.00 9.58 4.68
N ASN A 76 21.95 10.27 5.30
CA ASN A 76 23.35 9.82 5.39
C ASN A 76 23.56 8.85 6.57
N THR A 77 22.66 7.89 6.70
CA THR A 77 22.71 6.83 7.72
C THR A 77 22.22 5.54 7.07
N PRO A 78 22.78 4.39 7.45
CA PRO A 78 22.31 3.10 6.93
C PRO A 78 20.81 2.86 7.20
N GLU A 79 20.17 2.08 6.32
CA GLU A 79 18.78 1.66 6.48
C GLU A 79 18.67 0.65 7.64
N LYS A 80 17.52 0.66 8.30
CA LYS A 80 17.17 -0.35 9.30
C LYS A 80 16.76 -1.65 8.59
N GLU A 81 17.26 -2.78 9.04
CA GLU A 81 16.94 -4.11 8.48
C GLU A 81 15.43 -4.40 8.46
N GLU A 82 14.69 -3.87 9.42
CA GLU A 82 13.23 -4.03 9.57
C GLU A 82 12.41 -3.32 8.48
N SER A 83 13.03 -2.48 7.65
CA SER A 83 12.34 -1.74 6.58
C SER A 83 12.04 -2.61 5.35
N ILE A 84 12.73 -3.74 5.19
CA ILE A 84 12.56 -4.68 4.08
C ILE A 84 11.93 -5.97 4.58
N GLY A 85 10.94 -6.45 3.84
CA GLY A 85 10.23 -7.68 4.20
C GLY A 85 9.30 -8.15 3.09
N TYR A 86 8.19 -8.73 3.49
CA TYR A 86 7.24 -9.38 2.59
C TYR A 86 5.81 -8.97 2.94
N ILE A 87 4.96 -8.92 1.93
CA ILE A 87 3.51 -8.96 2.11
C ILE A 87 3.09 -10.41 2.00
N ILE A 88 2.43 -10.90 3.02
CA ILE A 88 1.82 -12.23 3.07
C ILE A 88 0.33 -12.09 2.79
N PHE A 89 -0.18 -12.83 1.84
CA PHE A 89 -1.58 -12.79 1.42
C PHE A 89 -2.19 -14.18 1.33
N CYS A 90 -3.31 -14.40 1.97
CA CYS A 90 -4.09 -15.63 1.87
C CYS A 90 -5.26 -15.45 0.91
N ARG A 91 -5.28 -16.18 -0.21
CA ARG A 91 -6.41 -16.12 -1.15
C ARG A 91 -7.71 -16.68 -0.58
N ASN A 92 -7.61 -17.61 0.35
CA ASN A 92 -8.78 -18.26 0.93
C ASN A 92 -9.56 -17.34 1.86
N CYS A 93 -8.94 -16.81 2.92
CA CYS A 93 -9.59 -15.94 3.90
C CYS A 93 -9.32 -14.45 3.70
N LYS A 94 -8.54 -14.06 2.67
CA LYS A 94 -8.16 -12.67 2.35
C LYS A 94 -7.35 -11.96 3.46
N ASP A 95 -6.87 -12.68 4.48
CA ASP A 95 -5.95 -12.12 5.47
C ASP A 95 -4.66 -11.66 4.78
N ARG A 96 -4.17 -10.49 5.19
CA ARG A 96 -2.96 -9.88 4.65
C ARG A 96 -2.22 -9.06 5.68
N TYR A 97 -0.91 -9.13 5.64
CA TYR A 97 -0.04 -8.39 6.57
C TYR A 97 1.38 -8.32 6.03
N THR A 98 2.19 -7.48 6.66
CA THR A 98 3.62 -7.35 6.37
C THR A 98 4.46 -7.97 7.48
N GLN A 99 5.57 -8.57 7.13
CA GLN A 99 6.58 -9.06 8.08
C GLN A 99 7.95 -9.21 7.41
N THR A 100 9.00 -9.34 8.21
CA THR A 100 10.39 -9.46 7.73
C THR A 100 10.73 -10.84 7.17
N MET A 101 10.02 -11.88 7.57
CA MET A 101 10.24 -13.26 7.14
C MET A 101 9.11 -13.79 6.28
N LYS A 102 9.42 -14.74 5.39
CA LYS A 102 8.40 -15.44 4.59
C LYS A 102 7.57 -16.36 5.48
N GLN A 103 6.28 -16.41 5.20
CA GLN A 103 5.38 -17.37 5.83
C GLN A 103 4.51 -18.01 4.75
N THR A 104 4.60 -19.34 4.62
CA THR A 104 3.93 -20.11 3.57
C THR A 104 2.55 -20.61 3.97
N LYS A 105 2.22 -20.58 5.26
CA LYS A 105 0.91 -20.95 5.80
C LYS A 105 0.22 -19.76 6.42
N CYS A 106 -1.08 -19.63 6.16
CA CYS A 106 -1.90 -18.57 6.70
C CYS A 106 -2.05 -18.72 8.22
N ARG A 107 -1.82 -17.64 8.94
CA ARG A 107 -1.97 -17.58 10.41
C ARG A 107 -3.40 -17.79 10.91
N LYS A 108 -4.43 -17.61 10.01
CA LYS A 108 -5.86 -17.71 10.34
C LYS A 108 -6.50 -19.04 9.92
N CYS A 109 -6.20 -19.52 8.72
CA CYS A 109 -6.92 -20.65 8.13
C CYS A 109 -6.01 -21.78 7.61
N ASP A 110 -4.71 -21.70 7.86
CA ASP A 110 -3.67 -22.69 7.51
C ASP A 110 -3.53 -23.03 6.01
N HIS A 111 -4.25 -22.32 5.13
CA HIS A 111 -4.06 -22.46 3.68
C HIS A 111 -2.71 -21.88 3.24
N GLU A 112 -2.25 -22.29 2.08
CA GLU A 112 -1.05 -21.73 1.47
C GLU A 112 -1.21 -20.22 1.20
N THR A 113 -0.14 -19.47 1.45
CA THR A 113 -0.10 -18.02 1.22
C THR A 113 0.65 -17.68 -0.05
N GLU A 114 0.24 -16.59 -0.68
CA GLU A 114 1.04 -15.91 -1.69
C GLU A 114 1.92 -14.84 -1.02
N ILE A 115 3.15 -14.70 -1.52
CA ILE A 115 4.17 -13.87 -0.90
C ILE A 115 4.71 -12.88 -1.93
N ALA A 116 4.50 -11.58 -1.69
CA ALA A 116 5.15 -10.54 -2.47
C ALA A 116 6.42 -10.05 -1.76
N GLY A 117 7.47 -9.81 -2.53
CA GLY A 117 8.73 -9.26 -2.01
C GLY A 117 9.97 -10.10 -2.36
N PRO A 118 11.14 -9.77 -1.75
CA PRO A 118 11.32 -8.72 -0.74
C PRO A 118 10.95 -7.34 -1.29
N LEU A 119 10.40 -6.51 -0.41
CA LEU A 119 9.92 -5.16 -0.73
C LEU A 119 9.94 -4.27 0.52
N TRP A 120 9.71 -2.96 0.34
CA TRP A 120 9.59 -2.01 1.43
C TRP A 120 8.32 -2.28 2.26
N ILE A 121 8.45 -2.47 3.58
CA ILE A 121 7.33 -2.68 4.50
C ILE A 121 7.05 -1.50 5.42
N GLY A 122 7.89 -0.46 5.38
CA GLY A 122 7.70 0.78 6.13
C GLY A 122 6.57 1.67 5.59
N LYS A 123 6.44 2.86 6.18
CA LYS A 123 5.45 3.87 5.77
C LYS A 123 5.70 4.35 4.34
N LEU A 124 4.62 4.70 3.63
CA LEU A 124 4.65 5.26 2.27
C LEU A 124 4.53 6.78 2.26
N PHE A 125 3.95 7.35 3.32
CA PHE A 125 3.69 8.78 3.46
C PHE A 125 4.32 9.30 4.76
N GLU A 126 4.94 10.48 4.65
CA GLU A 126 5.37 11.25 5.81
C GLU A 126 4.29 12.30 6.09
N LYS A 127 3.61 12.17 7.22
CA LYS A 127 2.38 12.93 7.53
C LYS A 127 2.58 14.45 7.53
N GLU A 128 3.67 14.92 8.14
CA GLU A 128 3.95 16.36 8.20
C GLU A 128 4.31 16.92 6.81
N PHE A 129 4.93 16.12 5.96
CA PHE A 129 5.20 16.53 4.57
C PHE A 129 3.90 16.63 3.78
N VAL A 130 3.01 15.64 3.87
CA VAL A 130 1.71 15.66 3.18
C VAL A 130 0.83 16.80 3.70
N LYS A 131 0.86 17.07 5.00
CA LYS A 131 0.18 18.23 5.59
C LYS A 131 0.67 19.56 4.99
N LYS A 132 1.98 19.73 4.85
CA LYS A 132 2.54 20.91 4.16
C LYS A 132 2.08 21.01 2.70
N MET A 133 2.00 19.90 1.98
CA MET A 133 1.43 19.88 0.62
C MET A 133 -0.02 20.37 0.62
N ARG A 134 -0.83 19.94 1.57
CA ARG A 134 -2.21 20.40 1.73
C ARG A 134 -2.28 21.89 2.02
N ASP A 135 -1.44 22.39 2.94
CA ASP A 135 -1.46 23.79 3.38
C ASP A 135 -1.07 24.78 2.26
N VAL A 136 -0.23 24.36 1.29
CA VAL A 136 0.16 25.18 0.14
C VAL A 136 -0.75 25.00 -1.07
N LYS A 137 -1.66 24.01 -1.10
CA LYS A 137 -2.51 23.74 -2.26
C LYS A 137 -3.37 24.93 -2.68
N ASP A 138 -3.85 25.72 -1.72
CA ASP A 138 -4.72 26.87 -1.96
C ASP A 138 -3.99 28.05 -2.65
N SER A 139 -2.65 28.05 -2.63
CA SER A 139 -1.80 28.96 -3.38
C SER A 139 -1.48 28.50 -4.80
N LEU A 140 -1.92 27.30 -5.18
CA LEU A 140 -1.65 26.66 -6.46
C LEU A 140 -2.94 26.30 -7.19
N ILE A 141 -2.88 26.26 -8.52
CA ILE A 141 -3.97 25.74 -9.33
C ILE A 141 -3.85 24.21 -9.35
N VAL A 142 -4.62 23.51 -8.52
CA VAL A 142 -4.67 22.07 -8.44
C VAL A 142 -6.04 21.54 -8.89
N ASN A 143 -6.06 20.37 -9.51
CA ASN A 143 -7.31 19.73 -9.90
C ASN A 143 -7.89 18.90 -8.74
N LYS A 144 -9.18 18.58 -8.80
CA LYS A 144 -9.90 17.78 -7.78
C LYS A 144 -9.26 16.41 -7.51
N ARG A 145 -8.55 15.82 -8.48
CA ARG A 145 -7.83 14.57 -8.29
C ARG A 145 -6.64 14.77 -7.34
N CYS A 146 -5.84 15.81 -7.56
CA CYS A 146 -4.70 16.12 -6.69
C CYS A 146 -5.15 16.43 -5.27
N GLU A 147 -6.20 17.24 -5.09
CA GLU A 147 -6.77 17.51 -3.76
C GLU A 147 -7.14 16.23 -3.02
N ARG A 148 -7.89 15.35 -3.68
CA ARG A 148 -8.32 14.07 -3.12
C ARG A 148 -7.14 13.15 -2.77
N ILE A 149 -6.09 13.10 -3.61
CA ILE A 149 -4.90 12.29 -3.34
C ILE A 149 -4.19 12.81 -2.10
N ILE A 150 -3.94 14.11 -2.00
CA ILE A 150 -3.26 14.72 -0.85
C ILE A 150 -4.06 14.47 0.43
N GLU A 151 -5.37 14.72 0.42
CA GLU A 151 -6.24 14.51 1.57
C GLU A 151 -6.23 13.03 2.04
N ARG A 152 -6.41 12.09 1.11
CA ARG A 152 -6.39 10.66 1.44
C ARG A 152 -5.03 10.21 1.95
N SER A 153 -3.93 10.66 1.34
CA SER A 153 -2.57 10.31 1.75
C SER A 153 -2.26 10.77 3.17
N GLU A 154 -2.75 11.95 3.57
CA GLU A 154 -2.61 12.43 4.94
C GLU A 154 -3.36 11.53 5.94
N LEU A 155 -4.60 11.17 5.62
CA LEU A 155 -5.46 10.37 6.48
C LEU A 155 -5.01 8.91 6.60
N GLU A 156 -4.39 8.35 5.56
CA GLU A 156 -3.91 6.96 5.55
C GLU A 156 -2.47 6.78 6.02
N ALA A 157 -1.71 7.86 6.25
CA ALA A 157 -0.26 7.82 6.52
C ALA A 157 0.15 6.91 7.69
N ASP A 158 -0.69 6.82 8.73
CA ASP A 158 -0.43 6.03 9.94
C ASP A 158 -1.22 4.70 9.99
N LEU A 159 -1.91 4.33 8.90
CA LEU A 159 -2.66 3.08 8.81
C LEU A 159 -1.76 1.92 8.34
N PRO A 160 -2.15 0.67 8.63
CA PRO A 160 -1.40 -0.51 8.21
C PRO A 160 -1.14 -0.58 6.71
N ALA A 161 -0.12 -1.32 6.34
CA ALA A 161 0.16 -1.65 4.96
C ALA A 161 -0.98 -2.46 4.35
N THR A 162 -1.12 -2.34 3.03
CA THR A 162 -2.18 -2.87 2.19
C THR A 162 -3.54 -2.18 2.41
N TYR A 163 -4.40 -2.32 1.44
CA TYR A 163 -5.77 -1.81 1.51
C TYR A 163 -6.74 -2.89 1.04
N TYR A 164 -8.00 -2.76 1.41
CA TYR A 164 -9.12 -3.54 0.89
C TYR A 164 -9.86 -2.74 -0.17
N THR A 165 -10.52 -3.43 -1.12
CA THR A 165 -11.46 -2.80 -2.04
C THR A 165 -12.89 -3.18 -1.69
N LEU A 166 -13.83 -2.29 -1.98
CA LEU A 166 -15.25 -2.58 -1.73
C LEU A 166 -15.74 -3.78 -2.53
N ASP A 167 -15.26 -3.93 -3.79
CA ASP A 167 -15.64 -5.05 -4.66
C ASP A 167 -15.14 -6.38 -4.10
N GLU A 168 -13.93 -6.40 -3.52
CA GLU A 168 -13.39 -7.59 -2.84
C GLU A 168 -14.29 -8.02 -1.68
N ILE A 169 -14.65 -7.09 -0.81
CA ILE A 169 -15.50 -7.40 0.35
C ILE A 169 -16.92 -7.78 -0.10
N ALA A 170 -17.52 -7.02 -1.01
CA ALA A 170 -18.85 -7.31 -1.56
C ALA A 170 -18.94 -8.72 -2.17
N SER A 171 -17.88 -9.13 -2.89
CA SER A 171 -17.78 -10.49 -3.43
C SER A 171 -17.74 -11.56 -2.33
N MET A 172 -17.06 -11.31 -1.21
CA MET A 172 -16.99 -12.25 -0.09
C MET A 172 -18.32 -12.41 0.63
N ILE A 173 -19.04 -11.30 0.87
CA ILE A 173 -20.34 -11.32 1.55
C ILE A 173 -21.53 -11.57 0.60
N LYS A 174 -21.26 -11.69 -0.71
CA LYS A 174 -22.28 -11.89 -1.76
C LYS A 174 -23.37 -10.81 -1.73
N SER A 175 -22.98 -9.56 -1.54
CA SER A 175 -23.86 -8.40 -1.47
C SER A 175 -23.40 -7.31 -2.43
N ALA A 176 -24.26 -6.31 -2.66
CA ALA A 176 -23.83 -5.11 -3.40
C ALA A 176 -22.77 -4.34 -2.59
N PRO A 177 -21.78 -3.72 -3.26
CA PRO A 177 -20.76 -2.94 -2.57
C PRO A 177 -21.39 -1.71 -1.89
N LEU A 178 -20.92 -1.42 -0.67
CA LEU A 178 -21.27 -0.19 0.04
C LEU A 178 -20.69 1.04 -0.69
N LYS A 179 -21.19 2.23 -0.37
CA LYS A 179 -20.45 3.44 -0.72
C LYS A 179 -19.16 3.52 0.12
N LEU A 180 -18.06 3.94 -0.48
CA LEU A 180 -16.76 3.96 0.18
C LEU A 180 -16.75 4.78 1.49
N ARG A 181 -17.49 5.89 1.51
CA ARG A 181 -17.64 6.72 2.70
C ARG A 181 -18.35 5.95 3.81
N ASP A 182 -19.48 5.32 3.49
CA ASP A 182 -20.29 4.58 4.46
C ASP A 182 -19.50 3.41 5.05
N ALA A 183 -18.69 2.71 4.23
CA ALA A 183 -17.81 1.64 4.69
C ALA A 183 -16.76 2.13 5.70
N VAL A 184 -16.11 3.26 5.41
CA VAL A 184 -15.13 3.87 6.32
C VAL A 184 -15.80 4.36 7.61
N ASP A 185 -16.96 4.99 7.51
CA ASP A 185 -17.71 5.52 8.67
C ASP A 185 -18.22 4.38 9.57
N ARG A 186 -18.69 3.26 9.00
CA ARG A 186 -19.05 2.06 9.77
C ARG A 186 -17.87 1.50 10.58
N LEU A 187 -16.71 1.37 9.96
CA LEU A 187 -15.50 0.90 10.67
C LEU A 187 -15.12 1.83 11.82
N LYS A 188 -15.17 3.14 11.58
CA LYS A 188 -14.88 4.15 12.62
C LYS A 188 -15.90 4.12 13.76
N SER A 189 -17.19 3.92 13.48
CA SER A 189 -18.22 3.82 14.52
C SER A 189 -18.05 2.60 15.42
N GLN A 190 -17.38 1.56 14.93
CA GLN A 190 -16.98 0.37 15.69
C GLN A 190 -15.63 0.51 16.43
N GLY A 191 -15.02 1.72 16.41
CA GLY A 191 -13.79 2.02 17.12
C GLY A 191 -12.49 1.71 16.35
N PHE A 192 -12.58 1.27 15.10
CA PHE A 192 -11.40 1.01 14.27
C PHE A 192 -10.88 2.28 13.60
N LYS A 193 -9.57 2.33 13.37
CA LYS A 193 -8.98 3.34 12.50
C LYS A 193 -9.26 2.95 11.06
N ALA A 194 -9.80 3.85 10.26
CA ALA A 194 -10.09 3.62 8.85
C ALA A 194 -9.98 4.89 8.03
N SER A 195 -9.56 4.78 6.77
CA SER A 195 -9.51 5.87 5.80
C SER A 195 -9.64 5.34 4.38
N MET A 196 -10.14 6.17 3.47
CA MET A 196 -10.02 5.91 2.04
C MET A 196 -8.55 5.95 1.65
N THR A 197 -8.11 5.06 0.76
CA THR A 197 -6.73 5.11 0.25
C THR A 197 -6.60 6.02 -0.98
N SER A 198 -5.44 6.65 -1.14
CA SER A 198 -5.07 7.38 -2.36
C SER A 198 -4.72 6.43 -3.51
N LEU A 199 -4.36 5.18 -3.21
CA LEU A 199 -3.84 4.19 -4.15
C LEU A 199 -4.91 3.40 -4.92
N ASN A 200 -6.19 3.57 -4.56
CA ASN A 200 -7.30 2.95 -5.28
C ASN A 200 -8.58 3.77 -5.05
N PRO A 201 -9.34 4.15 -6.11
CA PRO A 201 -10.57 4.93 -5.95
C PRO A 201 -11.63 4.30 -5.06
N GLY A 202 -11.77 2.97 -5.10
CA GLY A 202 -12.72 2.17 -4.29
C GLY A 202 -12.07 1.48 -3.09
N GLY A 203 -10.83 1.87 -2.73
CA GLY A 203 -10.06 1.24 -1.67
C GLY A 203 -10.11 1.98 -0.34
N PHE A 204 -9.97 1.22 0.74
CA PHE A 204 -9.84 1.74 2.10
C PHE A 204 -8.79 0.95 2.89
N ARG A 205 -8.16 1.64 3.86
CA ARG A 205 -7.25 1.04 4.86
C ARG A 205 -7.92 1.02 6.22
N THR A 206 -7.57 0.03 7.02
CA THR A 206 -8.05 -0.09 8.40
C THR A 206 -7.11 -1.00 9.20
N ASP A 207 -7.11 -0.84 10.51
CA ASP A 207 -6.51 -1.78 11.46
C ASP A 207 -7.48 -2.92 11.86
N CYS A 208 -8.70 -2.91 11.32
CA CYS A 208 -9.68 -3.97 11.51
C CYS A 208 -9.30 -5.24 10.74
N GLU A 209 -9.38 -6.38 11.39
CA GLU A 209 -9.14 -7.67 10.74
C GLU A 209 -10.27 -8.05 9.78
N ILE A 210 -9.94 -8.83 8.73
CA ILE A 210 -10.87 -9.17 7.64
C ILE A 210 -12.18 -9.81 8.12
N ASP A 211 -12.11 -10.72 9.10
CA ASP A 211 -13.31 -11.41 9.60
C ASP A 211 -14.29 -10.42 10.25
N LYS A 212 -13.75 -9.43 10.95
CA LYS A 212 -14.55 -8.37 11.57
C LYS A 212 -15.07 -7.37 10.55
N ILE A 213 -14.29 -7.04 9.49
CA ILE A 213 -14.76 -6.23 8.36
C ILE A 213 -15.99 -6.87 7.72
N ILE A 214 -15.91 -8.18 7.45
CA ILE A 214 -17.03 -8.94 6.87
C ILE A 214 -18.28 -8.84 7.75
N GLN A 215 -18.13 -9.05 9.06
CA GLN A 215 -19.25 -8.94 10.01
C GLN A 215 -19.87 -7.55 9.99
N ILE A 216 -19.06 -6.48 10.11
CA ILE A 216 -19.54 -5.07 10.13
C ILE A 216 -20.25 -4.69 8.83
N PHE A 217 -19.88 -5.29 7.69
CA PHE A 217 -20.49 -4.93 6.40
C PHE A 217 -21.73 -5.76 6.07
N GLN A 218 -21.97 -6.88 6.78
CA GLN A 218 -23.18 -7.67 6.67
C GLN A 218 -24.35 -7.11 7.51
N ASP A 219 -24.02 -6.39 8.59
CA ASP A 219 -24.98 -5.66 9.44
C ASP A 219 -25.46 -4.35 8.74
#